data_01226b6f3b015a2c1fffae5c52b4ae75
#
_entry.id   01226b6f3b015a2c1fffae5c52b4ae75
#
_cell.length_a   1.000
_cell.length_b   1.000
_cell.length_c   1.000
_cell.angle_alpha   90.00
_cell.angle_beta   90.00
_cell.angle_gamma   90.00
#
_symmetry.space_group_name_H-M   'P 1'
#
loop_
_entity.id
_entity.type
_entity.pdbx_description
1 polymer ?
#
loop_
_entity_poly.entity_id
_entity_poly.type
_entity_poly.pdbx_seq_one_letter_code
_entity_poly.pdbx_strand_id
1 'polypeptide(L)'
;MHKKIKLVLDYVRRGESLIDIGCGTGEFIVQLRERFNTLVGIDTSSHAIEYTGRRVGKDRNILLECGELDSFHFPAEHFDVCLCLDALEHVEDLSSLLQEIHRILRPGAEMIVTVPNWYDIIVSGILRIDPFHINTFTPWRWMRILKRAGFKIKLYRAVDFPILKSDLLARKIYFLGMCILIVAIRQPDRDNA
;
A
#
# COMPACT_ATOMS: atom_id res chain seq x y z
N MET A 1 -1.83 2.72 -19.28
CA MET A 1 -1.59 2.30 -17.90
C MET A 1 -0.78 3.37 -17.20
N HIS A 2 -1.26 3.91 -16.06
CA HIS A 2 -0.56 4.95 -15.31
C HIS A 2 0.83 4.47 -14.87
N LYS A 3 1.85 5.34 -14.92
CA LYS A 3 3.24 5.02 -14.51
C LYS A 3 3.31 4.41 -13.10
N LYS A 4 2.49 4.90 -12.18
CA LYS A 4 2.39 4.42 -10.80
C LYS A 4 1.96 2.95 -10.73
N ILE A 5 0.90 2.57 -11.47
CA ILE A 5 0.40 1.19 -11.50
C ILE A 5 1.50 0.25 -11.99
N LYS A 6 2.11 0.57 -13.13
CA LYS A 6 3.20 -0.24 -13.68
C LYS A 6 4.33 -0.41 -12.65
N LEU A 7 4.74 0.68 -12.01
CA LEU A 7 5.80 0.65 -11.03
C LEU A 7 5.47 -0.27 -9.84
N VAL A 8 4.25 -0.16 -9.28
CA VAL A 8 3.83 -1.04 -8.17
C VAL A 8 3.85 -2.51 -8.62
N LEU A 9 3.28 -2.80 -9.79
CA LEU A 9 3.23 -4.17 -10.34
C LEU A 9 4.61 -4.78 -10.59
N ASP A 10 5.64 -3.97 -10.86
CA ASP A 10 7.03 -4.42 -11.04
C ASP A 10 7.65 -4.92 -9.70
N TYR A 11 7.12 -4.46 -8.55
CA TYR A 11 7.57 -4.91 -7.23
C TYR A 11 6.73 -6.03 -6.64
N VAL A 12 5.49 -6.24 -7.11
CA VAL A 12 4.63 -7.33 -6.63
C VAL A 12 5.08 -8.65 -7.23
N ARG A 13 5.60 -9.54 -6.39
CA ARG A 13 5.97 -10.91 -6.80
C ARG A 13 4.74 -11.81 -6.83
N ARG A 14 4.84 -12.95 -7.51
CA ARG A 14 3.85 -14.02 -7.39
C ARG A 14 3.91 -14.63 -6.00
N GLY A 15 2.78 -15.09 -5.49
CA GLY A 15 2.65 -15.72 -4.18
C GLY A 15 1.37 -16.52 -4.05
N GLU A 16 1.14 -17.08 -2.87
CA GLU A 16 -0.09 -17.80 -2.56
C GLU A 16 -1.24 -16.83 -2.27
N SER A 17 -0.99 -15.80 -1.47
CA SER A 17 -2.05 -14.91 -0.96
C SER A 17 -1.63 -13.45 -0.91
N LEU A 18 -2.54 -12.58 -1.33
CA LEU A 18 -2.38 -11.14 -1.30
C LEU A 18 -3.60 -10.48 -0.64
N ILE A 19 -3.34 -9.46 0.17
CA ILE A 19 -4.37 -8.54 0.66
C ILE A 19 -4.10 -7.12 0.14
N ASP A 20 -5.16 -6.46 -0.37
CA ASP A 20 -5.15 -5.06 -0.83
C ASP A 20 -6.06 -4.24 0.09
N ILE A 21 -5.46 -3.44 0.97
CA ILE A 21 -6.14 -2.62 1.97
C ILE A 21 -6.34 -1.22 1.40
N GLY A 22 -7.61 -0.81 1.29
CA GLY A 22 -8.02 0.36 0.52
C GLY A 22 -7.99 0.06 -0.97
N CYS A 23 -8.58 -1.07 -1.38
CA CYS A 23 -8.50 -1.57 -2.77
C CYS A 23 -9.24 -0.69 -3.79
N GLY A 24 -10.08 0.24 -3.34
CA GLY A 24 -10.82 1.16 -4.18
C GLY A 24 -11.60 0.46 -5.30
N THR A 25 -11.38 0.88 -6.53
CA THR A 25 -12.03 0.30 -7.72
C THR A 25 -11.39 -1.00 -8.21
N GLY A 26 -10.53 -1.64 -7.41
CA GLY A 26 -9.95 -2.95 -7.66
C GLY A 26 -8.95 -2.99 -8.81
N GLU A 27 -8.25 -1.90 -9.08
CA GLU A 27 -7.31 -1.83 -10.20
C GLU A 27 -6.19 -2.87 -10.05
N PHE A 28 -5.62 -3.03 -8.85
CA PHE A 28 -4.58 -4.01 -8.59
C PHE A 28 -5.13 -5.43 -8.46
N ILE A 29 -6.31 -5.60 -7.84
CA ILE A 29 -7.00 -6.89 -7.75
C ILE A 29 -7.16 -7.52 -9.14
N VAL A 30 -7.70 -6.74 -10.10
CA VAL A 30 -7.90 -7.22 -11.48
C VAL A 30 -6.60 -7.58 -12.17
N GLN A 31 -5.54 -6.80 -11.99
CA GLN A 31 -4.26 -7.03 -12.67
C GLN A 31 -3.43 -8.15 -12.04
N LEU A 32 -3.64 -8.43 -10.76
CA LEU A 32 -2.88 -9.43 -10.01
C LEU A 32 -3.58 -10.80 -9.89
N ARG A 33 -4.83 -10.93 -10.35
CA ARG A 33 -5.64 -12.14 -10.20
C ARG A 33 -4.97 -13.45 -10.69
N GLU A 34 -4.09 -13.35 -11.68
CA GLU A 34 -3.38 -14.53 -12.23
C GLU A 34 -2.01 -14.75 -11.54
N ARG A 35 -1.65 -13.90 -10.56
CA ARG A 35 -0.37 -14.01 -9.85
C ARG A 35 -0.51 -14.64 -8.47
N PHE A 36 -1.73 -14.76 -7.95
CA PHE A 36 -2.02 -15.26 -6.61
C PHE A 36 -3.16 -16.28 -6.65
N ASN A 37 -3.11 -17.26 -5.74
CA ASN A 37 -4.16 -18.25 -5.56
C ASN A 37 -5.33 -17.66 -4.77
N THR A 38 -5.08 -16.68 -3.91
CA THR A 38 -6.10 -15.95 -3.15
C THR A 38 -5.77 -14.45 -3.13
N LEU A 39 -6.75 -13.64 -3.48
CA LEU A 39 -6.69 -12.19 -3.33
C LEU A 39 -7.84 -11.73 -2.45
N VAL A 40 -7.52 -10.87 -1.49
CA VAL A 40 -8.50 -10.20 -0.65
C VAL A 40 -8.42 -8.70 -0.91
N GLY A 41 -9.54 -8.07 -1.23
CA GLY A 41 -9.66 -6.62 -1.34
C GLY A 41 -10.55 -6.09 -0.23
N ILE A 42 -10.08 -5.11 0.52
CA ILE A 42 -10.84 -4.43 1.58
C ILE A 42 -10.94 -2.94 1.25
N ASP A 43 -12.14 -2.38 1.39
CA ASP A 43 -12.36 -0.94 1.31
C ASP A 43 -13.56 -0.54 2.18
N THR A 44 -13.52 0.63 2.79
CA THR A 44 -14.64 1.15 3.59
C THR A 44 -15.81 1.62 2.73
N SER A 45 -15.58 1.87 1.44
CA SER A 45 -16.60 2.29 0.47
C SER A 45 -17.33 1.08 -0.12
N SER A 46 -18.58 0.88 0.28
CA SER A 46 -19.45 -0.15 -0.31
C SER A 46 -19.60 0.01 -1.83
N HIS A 47 -19.61 1.26 -2.32
CA HIS A 47 -19.66 1.54 -3.75
C HIS A 47 -18.40 1.06 -4.49
N ALA A 48 -17.21 1.25 -3.89
CA ALA A 48 -15.95 0.77 -4.44
C ALA A 48 -15.92 -0.76 -4.51
N ILE A 49 -16.34 -1.43 -3.43
CA ILE A 49 -16.43 -2.89 -3.36
C ILE A 49 -17.41 -3.44 -4.39
N GLU A 50 -18.61 -2.85 -4.52
CA GLU A 50 -19.59 -3.27 -5.52
C GLU A 50 -19.06 -3.08 -6.95
N TYR A 51 -18.40 -1.96 -7.22
CA TYR A 51 -17.80 -1.68 -8.53
C TYR A 51 -16.71 -2.71 -8.86
N THR A 52 -15.83 -3.01 -7.89
CA THR A 52 -14.79 -4.02 -8.03
C THR A 52 -15.39 -5.40 -8.25
N GLY A 53 -16.43 -5.76 -7.50
CA GLY A 53 -17.15 -7.02 -7.66
C GLY A 53 -17.69 -7.22 -9.08
N ARG A 54 -18.22 -6.15 -9.70
CA ARG A 54 -18.66 -6.22 -11.11
C ARG A 54 -17.49 -6.44 -12.08
N ARG A 55 -16.31 -5.91 -11.80
CA ARG A 55 -15.09 -6.08 -12.65
C ARG A 55 -14.49 -7.47 -12.55
N VAL A 56 -14.45 -8.05 -11.36
CA VAL A 56 -13.85 -9.37 -11.13
C VAL A 56 -14.82 -10.52 -11.44
N GLY A 57 -16.13 -10.23 -11.40
CA GLY A 57 -17.16 -11.22 -11.72
C GLY A 57 -17.23 -12.35 -10.68
N LYS A 58 -17.35 -13.61 -11.15
CA LYS A 58 -17.45 -14.80 -10.29
C LYS A 58 -16.10 -15.49 -10.06
N ASP A 59 -15.02 -14.74 -9.99
CA ASP A 59 -13.70 -15.29 -9.70
C ASP A 59 -13.67 -15.79 -8.23
N ARG A 60 -13.51 -17.11 -8.04
CA ARG A 60 -13.54 -17.74 -6.72
C ARG A 60 -12.26 -17.48 -5.89
N ASN A 61 -11.24 -16.99 -6.54
CA ASN A 61 -9.97 -16.70 -5.89
C ASN A 61 -9.94 -15.28 -5.28
N ILE A 62 -10.99 -14.48 -5.53
CA ILE A 62 -11.08 -13.10 -5.07
C ILE A 62 -12.17 -12.97 -4.02
N LEU A 63 -11.79 -12.50 -2.83
CA LEU A 63 -12.68 -12.11 -1.75
C LEU A 63 -12.69 -10.59 -1.63
N LEU A 64 -13.87 -9.98 -1.62
CA LEU A 64 -14.04 -8.54 -1.45
C LEU A 64 -14.87 -8.27 -0.21
N GLU A 65 -14.35 -7.44 0.68
CA GLU A 65 -14.95 -7.13 1.97
C GLU A 65 -15.11 -5.61 2.14
N CYS A 66 -16.26 -5.18 2.66
CA CYS A 66 -16.55 -3.78 2.92
C CYS A 66 -16.40 -3.49 4.42
N GLY A 67 -15.37 -2.73 4.78
CA GLY A 67 -15.09 -2.36 6.17
C GLY A 67 -13.63 -2.02 6.41
N GLU A 68 -13.29 -1.83 7.68
CA GLU A 68 -11.93 -1.67 8.16
C GLU A 68 -11.29 -3.03 8.43
N LEU A 69 -9.94 -3.11 8.40
CA LEU A 69 -9.22 -4.39 8.54
C LEU A 69 -9.52 -5.11 9.86
N ASP A 70 -9.66 -4.37 10.95
CA ASP A 70 -9.94 -4.91 12.30
C ASP A 70 -11.33 -5.51 12.45
N SER A 71 -12.26 -5.17 11.54
CA SER A 71 -13.59 -5.79 11.47
C SER A 71 -13.55 -7.24 10.99
N PHE A 72 -12.41 -7.68 10.42
CA PHE A 72 -12.24 -9.01 9.86
C PHE A 72 -11.20 -9.80 10.68
N HIS A 73 -11.53 -11.06 10.98
CA HIS A 73 -10.67 -11.93 11.79
C HIS A 73 -9.77 -12.79 10.90
N PHE A 74 -8.83 -12.18 10.18
CA PHE A 74 -7.86 -12.95 9.40
C PHE A 74 -6.91 -13.71 10.31
N PRO A 75 -6.51 -14.96 9.92
CA PRO A 75 -5.49 -15.70 10.65
C PRO A 75 -4.17 -14.94 10.68
N ALA A 76 -3.39 -15.15 11.75
CA ALA A 76 -2.02 -14.68 11.78
C ALA A 76 -1.18 -15.38 10.69
N GLU A 77 -0.18 -14.69 10.17
CA GLU A 77 0.78 -15.26 9.19
C GLU A 77 0.10 -15.88 7.96
N HIS A 78 -0.90 -15.21 7.45
CA HIS A 78 -1.73 -15.71 6.35
C HIS A 78 -1.30 -15.19 4.97
N PHE A 79 -0.91 -13.93 4.86
CA PHE A 79 -0.63 -13.29 3.58
C PHE A 79 0.85 -13.19 3.26
N ASP A 80 1.21 -13.39 1.97
CA ASP A 80 2.57 -13.22 1.45
C ASP A 80 2.85 -11.78 1.02
N VAL A 81 1.79 -11.05 0.61
CA VAL A 81 1.89 -9.66 0.15
C VAL A 81 0.72 -8.85 0.69
N CYS A 82 1.02 -7.65 1.18
CA CYS A 82 0.02 -6.63 1.50
C CYS A 82 0.25 -5.39 0.62
N LEU A 83 -0.80 -4.91 0.00
CA LEU A 83 -0.84 -3.60 -0.63
C LEU A 83 -1.57 -2.62 0.28
N CYS A 84 -1.02 -1.42 0.43
CA CYS A 84 -1.65 -0.25 1.04
C CYS A 84 -1.32 0.97 0.17
N LEU A 85 -2.12 1.19 -0.85
CA LEU A 85 -1.82 2.16 -1.89
C LEU A 85 -2.72 3.37 -1.75
N ASP A 86 -2.13 4.51 -1.33
CA ASP A 86 -2.86 5.74 -1.01
C ASP A 86 -4.02 5.50 -0.02
N ALA A 87 -3.74 4.74 1.04
CA ALA A 87 -4.71 4.37 2.06
C ALA A 87 -4.27 4.80 3.47
N LEU A 88 -2.98 4.67 3.81
CA LEU A 88 -2.48 4.92 5.17
C LEU A 88 -2.62 6.39 5.62
N GLU A 89 -2.66 7.32 4.69
CA GLU A 89 -2.85 8.75 4.98
C GLU A 89 -4.24 9.10 5.50
N HIS A 90 -5.22 8.21 5.32
CA HIS A 90 -6.61 8.41 5.74
C HIS A 90 -6.95 7.73 7.07
N VAL A 91 -6.04 6.94 7.64
CA VAL A 91 -6.30 6.09 8.80
C VAL A 91 -6.12 6.85 10.11
N GLU A 92 -7.11 6.84 11.00
CA GLU A 92 -7.05 7.52 12.30
C GLU A 92 -6.07 6.81 13.25
N ASP A 93 -6.22 5.52 13.47
CA ASP A 93 -5.28 4.72 14.28
C ASP A 93 -4.31 3.92 13.39
N LEU A 94 -3.33 4.64 12.87
CA LEU A 94 -2.28 4.05 12.04
C LEU A 94 -1.45 2.99 12.79
N SER A 95 -1.32 3.13 14.13
CA SER A 95 -0.54 2.18 14.92
C SER A 95 -1.23 0.83 15.02
N SER A 96 -2.52 0.82 15.33
CA SER A 96 -3.34 -0.39 15.39
C SER A 96 -3.39 -1.09 14.04
N LEU A 97 -3.66 -0.34 12.97
CA LEU A 97 -3.68 -0.90 11.61
C LEU A 97 -2.35 -1.58 11.25
N LEU A 98 -1.21 -0.93 11.50
CA LEU A 98 0.10 -1.49 11.17
C LEU A 98 0.46 -2.72 12.01
N GLN A 99 0.01 -2.79 13.27
CA GLN A 99 0.16 -3.98 14.11
C GLN A 99 -0.66 -5.14 13.55
N GLU A 100 -1.89 -4.89 13.14
CA GLU A 100 -2.75 -5.91 12.54
C GLU A 100 -2.19 -6.39 11.20
N ILE A 101 -1.72 -5.49 10.33
CA ILE A 101 -1.03 -5.87 9.10
C ILE A 101 0.20 -6.73 9.40
N HIS A 102 0.98 -6.35 10.41
CA HIS A 102 2.15 -7.16 10.81
C HIS A 102 1.73 -8.55 11.27
N ARG A 103 0.65 -8.67 12.04
CA ARG A 103 0.13 -9.94 12.54
C ARG A 103 -0.32 -10.89 11.43
N ILE A 104 -1.06 -10.37 10.43
CA ILE A 104 -1.63 -11.20 9.36
C ILE A 104 -0.64 -11.54 8.25
N LEU A 105 0.46 -10.82 8.12
CA LEU A 105 1.52 -11.10 7.17
C LEU A 105 2.42 -12.24 7.68
N ARG A 106 2.89 -13.11 6.79
CA ARG A 106 3.92 -14.11 7.10
C ARG A 106 5.26 -13.46 7.40
N PRO A 107 6.13 -14.07 8.23
CA PRO A 107 7.51 -13.64 8.34
C PRO A 107 8.19 -13.61 6.97
N GLY A 108 8.82 -12.49 6.64
CA GLY A 108 9.43 -12.27 5.31
C GLY A 108 8.47 -11.80 4.21
N ALA A 109 7.16 -11.71 4.49
CA ALA A 109 6.18 -11.15 3.56
C ALA A 109 6.45 -9.69 3.24
N GLU A 110 6.04 -9.26 2.06
CA GLU A 110 6.27 -7.91 1.58
C GLU A 110 5.02 -7.03 1.76
N MET A 111 5.20 -5.85 2.32
CA MET A 111 4.20 -4.78 2.34
C MET A 111 4.63 -3.69 1.35
N ILE A 112 3.76 -3.37 0.42
CA ILE A 112 3.98 -2.31 -0.58
C ILE A 112 3.05 -1.15 -0.28
N VAL A 113 3.64 -0.01 0.00
CA VAL A 113 2.92 1.20 0.42
C VAL A 113 3.15 2.30 -0.60
N THR A 114 2.09 3.02 -0.97
CA THR A 114 2.23 4.35 -1.56
C THR A 114 1.50 5.36 -0.70
N VAL A 115 2.14 6.50 -0.48
CA VAL A 115 1.58 7.62 0.30
C VAL A 115 2.00 8.93 -0.35
N PRO A 116 1.22 10.02 -0.17
CA PRO A 116 1.59 11.34 -0.63
C PRO A 116 2.91 11.79 -0.03
N ASN A 117 3.67 12.55 -0.80
CA ASN A 117 4.92 13.13 -0.32
C ASN A 117 4.65 14.53 0.24
N TRP A 118 4.93 14.73 1.51
CA TRP A 118 4.75 16.02 2.16
C TRP A 118 5.49 17.19 1.46
N TYR A 119 6.62 16.92 0.83
CA TYR A 119 7.37 17.95 0.08
C TYR A 119 6.61 18.47 -1.14
N ASP A 120 5.74 17.68 -1.75
CA ASP A 120 4.92 18.13 -2.89
C ASP A 120 3.94 19.24 -2.48
N ILE A 121 3.41 19.17 -1.28
CA ILE A 121 2.50 20.20 -0.70
C ILE A 121 3.21 21.55 -0.61
N ILE A 122 4.52 21.56 -0.33
CA ILE A 122 5.30 22.79 -0.18
C ILE A 122 5.78 23.33 -1.55
N VAL A 123 6.23 22.45 -2.43
CA VAL A 123 6.87 22.82 -3.69
C VAL A 123 5.87 23.24 -4.77
N SER A 124 4.68 22.65 -4.79
CA SER A 124 3.66 22.96 -5.78
C SER A 124 3.00 24.33 -5.57
N GLY A 125 3.19 24.97 -4.40
CA GLY A 125 2.57 26.28 -4.06
C GLY A 125 1.05 26.27 -4.11
N ILE A 126 0.47 25.15 -4.48
CA ILE A 126 -0.96 24.90 -4.55
C ILE A 126 -1.31 24.10 -3.31
N LEU A 127 -1.69 24.80 -2.24
CA LEU A 127 -2.27 24.26 -1.01
C LEU A 127 -3.60 23.53 -1.31
N ARG A 128 -3.56 22.48 -2.08
CA ARG A 128 -4.59 21.45 -2.08
C ARG A 128 -4.19 20.37 -1.09
N ILE A 129 -4.20 20.74 0.19
CA ILE A 129 -4.23 19.75 1.26
C ILE A 129 -5.59 19.09 1.13
N ASP A 130 -5.62 17.84 0.74
CA ASP A 130 -6.84 17.04 0.83
C ASP A 130 -7.21 17.00 2.32
N PRO A 131 -8.38 17.56 2.73
CA PRO A 131 -8.76 17.61 4.14
C PRO A 131 -8.92 16.21 4.77
N PHE A 132 -8.99 15.16 3.94
CA PHE A 132 -9.07 13.78 4.37
C PHE A 132 -7.69 13.12 4.60
N HIS A 133 -6.58 13.78 4.24
CA HIS A 133 -5.23 13.30 4.56
C HIS A 133 -4.86 13.64 5.99
N ILE A 134 -5.18 12.74 6.93
CA ILE A 134 -4.89 12.89 8.36
C ILE A 134 -3.39 12.70 8.63
N ASN A 135 -2.76 11.75 7.93
CA ASN A 135 -1.36 11.39 8.10
C ASN A 135 -0.49 11.93 6.98
N THR A 136 -0.11 13.21 7.07
CA THR A 136 0.77 13.86 6.10
C THR A 136 2.20 13.91 6.64
N PHE A 137 3.03 12.93 6.30
CA PHE A 137 4.36 12.80 6.88
C PHE A 137 5.46 12.90 5.83
N THR A 138 6.65 13.32 6.30
CA THR A 138 7.87 13.23 5.47
C THR A 138 8.22 11.77 5.22
N PRO A 139 8.96 11.47 4.12
CA PRO A 139 9.43 10.11 3.82
C PRO A 139 10.15 9.44 5.00
N TRP A 140 11.00 10.19 5.69
CA TRP A 140 11.73 9.72 6.87
C TRP A 140 10.83 9.33 8.03
N ARG A 141 9.74 10.08 8.23
CA ARG A 141 8.76 9.78 9.27
C ARG A 141 7.98 8.53 8.91
N TRP A 142 7.54 8.36 7.66
CA TRP A 142 6.91 7.13 7.18
C TRP A 142 7.79 5.91 7.40
N MET A 143 9.05 5.96 6.97
CA MET A 143 10.00 4.86 7.17
C MET A 143 10.23 4.54 8.66
N ARG A 144 10.25 5.57 9.53
CA ARG A 144 10.38 5.38 10.98
C ARG A 144 9.16 4.70 11.57
N ILE A 145 7.96 5.08 11.16
CA ILE A 145 6.69 4.48 11.60
C ILE A 145 6.67 3.00 11.22
N LEU A 146 6.93 2.67 9.96
CA LEU A 146 6.97 1.28 9.49
C LEU A 146 8.03 0.45 10.24
N LYS A 147 9.22 1.00 10.48
CA LYS A 147 10.26 0.31 11.26
C LYS A 147 9.82 0.03 12.70
N ARG A 148 9.10 0.96 13.35
CA ARG A 148 8.57 0.78 14.70
C ARG A 148 7.47 -0.28 14.75
N ALA A 149 6.72 -0.43 13.67
CA ALA A 149 5.71 -1.48 13.50
C ALA A 149 6.28 -2.85 13.11
N GLY A 150 7.62 -3.05 13.16
CA GLY A 150 8.25 -4.34 12.90
C GLY A 150 8.64 -4.61 11.44
N PHE A 151 8.64 -3.60 10.58
CA PHE A 151 8.99 -3.75 9.18
C PHE A 151 10.42 -3.29 8.87
N LYS A 152 11.15 -4.05 8.06
CA LYS A 152 12.43 -3.65 7.47
C LYS A 152 12.20 -3.00 6.11
N ILE A 153 12.66 -1.78 5.92
CA ILE A 153 12.55 -1.10 4.63
C ILE A 153 13.52 -1.73 3.64
N LYS A 154 12.98 -2.30 2.57
CA LYS A 154 13.74 -2.90 1.46
C LYS A 154 14.04 -1.90 0.36
N LEU A 155 13.05 -1.05 0.07
CA LEU A 155 13.12 -0.07 -0.99
C LEU A 155 12.34 1.19 -0.60
N TYR A 156 12.86 2.32 -1.02
CA TYR A 156 12.18 3.60 -1.02
C TYR A 156 12.36 4.26 -2.39
N ARG A 157 11.30 4.79 -2.97
CA ARG A 157 11.32 5.45 -4.27
C ARG A 157 10.29 6.58 -4.34
N ALA A 158 10.70 7.76 -4.81
CA ALA A 158 9.77 8.80 -5.20
C ALA A 158 9.14 8.46 -6.57
N VAL A 159 7.86 8.73 -6.71
CA VAL A 159 7.04 8.42 -7.89
C VAL A 159 6.44 9.73 -8.39
N ASP A 160 6.28 9.82 -9.70
CA ASP A 160 5.68 10.96 -10.41
C ASP A 160 6.34 12.32 -10.12
N PHE A 161 7.23 12.68 -11.03
CA PHE A 161 7.87 13.99 -11.09
C PHE A 161 7.16 14.84 -12.15
N PRO A 162 6.35 15.85 -11.79
CA PRO A 162 5.62 16.64 -12.79
C PRO A 162 6.53 17.54 -13.65
N ILE A 163 7.74 17.84 -13.17
CA ILE A 163 8.62 18.85 -13.77
C ILE A 163 9.79 18.26 -14.57
N LEU A 164 10.17 17.01 -14.32
CA LEU A 164 11.35 16.42 -14.94
C LEU A 164 10.97 15.29 -15.90
N LYS A 165 11.14 15.53 -17.20
CA LYS A 165 10.89 14.54 -18.26
C LYS A 165 11.95 13.42 -18.30
N SER A 166 13.03 13.48 -17.50
CA SER A 166 14.08 12.46 -17.51
C SER A 166 14.13 11.65 -16.21
N ASP A 167 13.97 10.34 -16.34
CA ASP A 167 14.09 9.37 -15.22
C ASP A 167 15.47 9.40 -14.54
N LEU A 168 16.51 9.89 -15.23
CA LEU A 168 17.87 9.91 -14.72
C LEU A 168 18.09 10.96 -13.62
N LEU A 169 17.45 12.13 -13.77
CA LEU A 169 17.52 13.19 -12.76
C LEU A 169 16.58 12.91 -11.57
N ALA A 170 15.42 12.33 -11.85
CA ALA A 170 14.48 11.86 -10.81
C ALA A 170 15.12 10.84 -9.86
N ARG A 171 16.04 10.00 -10.34
CA ARG A 171 16.80 9.06 -9.51
C ARG A 171 17.78 9.72 -8.54
N LYS A 172 18.21 10.95 -8.79
CA LYS A 172 19.14 11.69 -7.91
C LYS A 172 18.44 12.57 -6.88
N ILE A 173 17.16 12.88 -7.09
CA ILE A 173 16.38 13.77 -6.22
C ILE A 173 15.22 12.96 -5.59
N TYR A 174 15.57 11.99 -4.76
CA TYR A 174 14.66 10.97 -4.18
C TYR A 174 13.50 11.53 -3.34
N PHE A 175 13.46 12.81 -3.02
CA PHE A 175 12.50 13.40 -2.09
C PHE A 175 11.53 14.41 -2.72
N LEU A 176 11.56 14.63 -4.03
CA LEU A 176 10.70 15.62 -4.70
C LEU A 176 9.57 15.03 -5.54
N GLY A 177 9.23 13.74 -5.43
CA GLY A 177 8.08 13.15 -6.14
C GLY A 177 6.75 13.42 -5.43
N MET A 178 5.65 13.48 -6.18
CA MET A 178 4.30 13.69 -5.63
C MET A 178 3.86 12.58 -4.69
N CYS A 179 4.37 11.38 -4.89
CA CYS A 179 4.06 10.19 -4.12
C CYS A 179 5.34 9.43 -3.81
N ILE A 180 5.36 8.72 -2.71
CA ILE A 180 6.43 7.80 -2.35
C ILE A 180 5.92 6.36 -2.37
N LEU A 181 6.75 5.47 -2.92
CA LEU A 181 6.58 4.04 -2.85
C LEU A 181 7.61 3.47 -1.88
N ILE A 182 7.13 2.70 -0.93
CA ILE A 182 7.95 1.98 0.05
C ILE A 182 7.64 0.49 -0.08
N VAL A 183 8.68 -0.33 -0.21
CA VAL A 183 8.59 -1.79 -0.06
C VAL A 183 9.22 -2.13 1.28
N ALA A 184 8.45 -2.74 2.16
CA ALA A 184 8.85 -3.14 3.50
C ALA A 184 8.67 -4.65 3.67
N ILE A 185 9.51 -5.26 4.51
CA ILE A 185 9.47 -6.71 4.80
C ILE A 185 9.11 -6.90 6.26
N ARG A 186 8.12 -7.73 6.54
CA ARG A 186 7.78 -8.15 7.91
C ARG A 186 8.97 -8.87 8.53
N GLN A 187 9.42 -8.37 9.68
CA GLN A 187 10.42 -9.05 10.48
C GLN A 187 9.75 -10.10 11.38
N PRO A 188 10.42 -11.22 11.70
CA PRO A 188 9.95 -12.13 12.72
C PRO A 188 9.85 -11.40 14.07
N ASP A 189 8.95 -11.87 14.93
CA ASP A 189 8.80 -11.33 16.26
C ASP A 189 10.09 -11.59 17.06
N ARG A 190 10.53 -10.60 17.86
CA ARG A 190 11.84 -10.63 18.54
C ARG A 190 11.97 -11.74 19.58
N ASP A 191 10.85 -12.36 19.96
CA ASP A 191 10.82 -13.40 20.98
C ASP A 191 11.07 -14.81 20.42
N ASN A 192 11.22 -14.95 19.08
CA ASN A 192 11.46 -16.22 18.38
C ASN A 192 12.82 -16.28 17.65
N ALA A 193 13.77 -15.39 17.97
CA ALA A 193 15.10 -15.34 17.35
C ALA A 193 16.22 -15.72 18.31
#